data_bf20259fa9c216e43c223308fdf663e2
#
_entry.id   bf20259fa9c216e43c223308fdf663e2
#
_cell.length_a   1.000
_cell.length_b   1.000
_cell.length_c   1.000
_cell.angle_alpha   90.00
_cell.angle_beta   90.00
_cell.angle_gamma   90.00
#
_symmetry.space_group_name_H-M   'P 1'
#
loop_
_entity.id
_entity.type
_entity.pdbx_description
1 polymer ?
#
loop_
_entity_poly.entity_id
_entity_poly.type
_entity_poly.pdbx_seq_one_letter_code
_entity_poly.pdbx_strand_id
1 'polypeptide(L)'
;METAVKEYTYKDFASDQEVRWCPGCDDYVILRSMQKALPEMGVKKEDVVFISGIGCSSRFPYYMDTYGMHSIHGRAPAIATGVKLTNPELSVWVITGDGDSMAIGGNHFIHVLRRNIDLNIILFNNEIYGLTKGQFSPTSLVGQKTKSSPYGNTQPPFSAGELALGAQARFFGRISGNTPKEMTQIFIDAEKFKGTS
;
A
#
# COMPACT_ATOMS: atom_id res chain seq x y z
N MET A 1 11.29 -19.80 -30.32
CA MET A 1 11.19 -18.35 -30.58
C MET A 1 11.33 -17.68 -29.25
N GLU A 2 12.50 -17.12 -28.93
CA GLU A 2 12.63 -16.22 -27.77
C GLU A 2 11.79 -14.99 -28.08
N THR A 3 10.68 -14.84 -27.38
CA THR A 3 9.92 -13.58 -27.38
C THR A 3 10.81 -12.54 -26.72
N ALA A 4 11.24 -11.54 -27.50
CA ALA A 4 11.97 -10.39 -26.96
C ALA A 4 11.19 -9.86 -25.76
N VAL A 5 11.84 -9.85 -24.59
CA VAL A 5 11.25 -9.29 -23.38
C VAL A 5 11.04 -7.80 -23.66
N LYS A 6 9.79 -7.34 -23.64
CA LYS A 6 9.48 -5.92 -23.86
C LYS A 6 10.15 -5.12 -22.74
N GLU A 7 11.03 -4.19 -23.12
CA GLU A 7 11.66 -3.29 -22.17
C GLU A 7 10.66 -2.22 -21.76
N TYR A 8 10.16 -2.30 -20.53
CA TYR A 8 9.21 -1.33 -19.99
C TYR A 8 9.93 -0.10 -19.44
N THR A 9 9.27 1.03 -19.53
CA THR A 9 9.62 2.28 -18.84
C THR A 9 8.58 2.59 -17.78
N TYR A 10 8.86 3.52 -16.87
CA TYR A 10 7.89 3.94 -15.86
C TYR A 10 6.57 4.47 -16.47
N LYS A 11 6.60 5.00 -17.70
CA LYS A 11 5.42 5.53 -18.41
C LYS A 11 4.46 4.42 -18.82
N ASP A 12 4.97 3.24 -19.08
CA ASP A 12 4.15 2.08 -19.45
C ASP A 12 3.27 1.59 -18.28
N PHE A 13 3.61 1.96 -17.06
CA PHE A 13 2.84 1.64 -15.85
C PHE A 13 1.95 2.79 -15.36
N ALA A 14 1.92 3.92 -16.05
CA ALA A 14 1.05 5.04 -15.73
C ALA A 14 -0.26 4.93 -16.53
N SER A 15 -1.41 4.96 -15.86
CA SER A 15 -2.71 5.04 -16.53
C SER A 15 -2.95 6.42 -17.15
N ASP A 16 -3.99 6.53 -17.95
CA ASP A 16 -4.48 7.78 -18.53
C ASP A 16 -5.36 8.61 -17.58
N GLN A 17 -5.57 8.12 -16.36
CA GLN A 17 -6.46 8.75 -15.39
C GLN A 17 -5.80 9.96 -14.71
N GLU A 18 -6.55 11.03 -14.57
CA GLU A 18 -6.14 12.20 -13.81
C GLU A 18 -5.98 11.86 -12.33
N VAL A 19 -4.79 12.10 -11.77
CA VAL A 19 -4.54 11.88 -10.34
C VAL A 19 -5.22 12.94 -9.49
N ARG A 20 -6.08 12.54 -8.55
CA ARG A 20 -6.96 13.43 -7.78
C ARG A 20 -6.64 13.45 -6.28
N TRP A 21 -5.38 13.36 -5.93
CA TRP A 21 -4.92 13.63 -4.57
C TRP A 21 -4.72 15.14 -4.35
N CYS A 22 -4.62 15.53 -3.09
CA CYS A 22 -4.38 16.92 -2.73
C CYS A 22 -3.01 17.40 -3.26
N PRO A 23 -2.87 18.65 -3.72
CA PRO A 23 -1.57 19.21 -4.09
C PRO A 23 -0.55 19.07 -2.96
N GLY A 24 0.64 18.53 -3.27
CA GLY A 24 1.71 18.31 -2.30
C GLY A 24 1.55 17.06 -1.42
N CYS A 25 0.60 16.18 -1.71
CA CYS A 25 0.47 14.91 -1.00
C CYS A 25 1.59 13.94 -1.38
N ASP A 26 2.15 13.25 -0.39
CA ASP A 26 3.21 12.25 -0.61
C ASP A 26 2.74 11.02 -1.43
N ASP A 27 1.42 10.81 -1.56
CA ASP A 27 0.84 9.76 -2.39
C ASP A 27 1.34 9.84 -3.85
N TYR A 28 1.62 11.06 -4.37
CA TYR A 28 2.23 11.27 -5.69
C TYR A 28 3.65 10.70 -5.77
N VAL A 29 4.43 10.86 -4.70
CA VAL A 29 5.81 10.35 -4.64
C VAL A 29 5.81 8.83 -4.60
N ILE A 30 4.89 8.25 -3.81
CA ILE A 30 4.74 6.79 -3.69
C ILE A 30 4.33 6.19 -5.03
N LEU A 31 3.34 6.79 -5.70
CA LEU A 31 2.90 6.35 -7.03
C LEU A 31 4.06 6.37 -8.04
N ARG A 32 4.79 7.48 -8.10
CA ARG A 32 5.91 7.63 -9.03
C ARG A 32 7.05 6.67 -8.73
N SER A 33 7.33 6.42 -7.46
CA SER A 33 8.37 5.47 -7.03
C SER A 33 8.02 4.05 -7.43
N MET A 34 6.75 3.65 -7.29
CA MET A 34 6.27 2.33 -7.76
C MET A 34 6.35 2.21 -9.28
N GLN A 35 5.89 3.23 -10.03
CA GLN A 35 5.99 3.23 -11.49
C GLN A 35 7.43 3.07 -11.99
N LYS A 36 8.42 3.60 -11.24
CA LYS A 36 9.84 3.41 -11.54
C LYS A 36 10.37 2.04 -11.11
N ALA A 37 9.89 1.51 -9.99
CA ALA A 37 10.35 0.23 -9.46
C ALA A 37 9.94 -0.95 -10.36
N LEU A 38 8.73 -0.95 -10.91
CA LEU A 38 8.19 -2.07 -11.68
C LEU A 38 9.06 -2.45 -12.91
N PRO A 39 9.54 -1.52 -13.76
CA PRO A 39 10.48 -1.86 -14.81
C PRO A 39 11.78 -2.50 -14.28
N GLU A 40 12.32 -1.98 -13.17
CA GLU A 40 13.55 -2.49 -12.55
C GLU A 40 13.37 -3.88 -11.91
N MET A 41 12.14 -4.22 -11.49
CA MET A 41 11.78 -5.57 -11.04
C MET A 41 11.73 -6.58 -12.18
N GLY A 42 11.61 -6.13 -13.44
CA GLY A 42 11.49 -7.01 -14.61
C GLY A 42 10.14 -7.74 -14.68
N VAL A 43 9.12 -7.27 -13.98
CA VAL A 43 7.77 -7.87 -14.00
C VAL A 43 6.98 -7.41 -15.23
N LYS A 44 6.15 -8.29 -15.78
CA LYS A 44 5.23 -7.91 -16.85
C LYS A 44 4.01 -7.22 -16.28
N LYS A 45 3.45 -6.28 -17.05
CA LYS A 45 2.24 -5.52 -16.61
C LYS A 45 1.06 -6.43 -16.25
N GLU A 46 0.86 -7.46 -17.06
CA GLU A 46 -0.20 -8.47 -16.92
C GLU A 46 -0.02 -9.40 -15.71
N ASP A 47 1.17 -9.44 -15.13
CA ASP A 47 1.46 -10.25 -13.94
C ASP A 47 1.39 -9.43 -12.64
N VAL A 48 1.14 -8.11 -12.73
CA VAL A 48 1.04 -7.22 -11.56
C VAL A 48 -0.42 -6.91 -11.24
N VAL A 49 -0.78 -7.06 -9.96
CA VAL A 49 -2.13 -6.78 -9.46
C VAL A 49 -2.07 -5.91 -8.22
N PHE A 50 -2.71 -4.74 -8.27
CA PHE A 50 -2.90 -3.87 -7.11
C PHE A 50 -4.31 -4.04 -6.52
N ILE A 51 -4.38 -4.39 -5.24
CA ILE A 51 -5.65 -4.57 -4.51
C ILE A 51 -5.71 -3.54 -3.40
N SER A 52 -6.69 -2.65 -3.47
CA SER A 52 -6.82 -1.57 -2.50
C SER A 52 -8.02 -1.72 -1.58
N GLY A 53 -7.89 -1.19 -0.36
CA GLY A 53 -9.00 -0.99 0.57
C GLY A 53 -9.75 0.31 0.28
N ILE A 54 -9.99 1.13 1.29
CA ILE A 54 -10.73 2.40 1.19
C ILE A 54 -9.89 3.55 1.77
N GLY A 55 -9.95 4.70 1.13
CA GLY A 55 -9.28 5.93 1.52
C GLY A 55 -8.53 6.59 0.35
N CYS A 56 -7.76 7.63 0.64
CA CYS A 56 -7.00 8.38 -0.38
C CYS A 56 -5.99 7.46 -1.09
N SER A 57 -5.19 6.71 -0.31
CA SER A 57 -4.24 5.73 -0.83
C SER A 57 -4.89 4.71 -1.76
N SER A 58 -6.12 4.30 -1.45
CA SER A 58 -6.83 3.25 -2.17
C SER A 58 -7.27 3.64 -3.58
N ARG A 59 -7.07 4.88 -3.98
CA ARG A 59 -7.20 5.31 -5.38
C ARG A 59 -6.03 4.87 -6.26
N PHE A 60 -4.95 4.38 -5.67
CA PHE A 60 -3.72 3.99 -6.35
C PHE A 60 -3.93 3.08 -7.57
N PRO A 61 -4.76 2.02 -7.52
CA PRO A 61 -4.97 1.14 -8.68
C PRO A 61 -5.52 1.86 -9.91
N TYR A 62 -6.27 2.97 -9.75
CA TYR A 62 -6.77 3.76 -10.89
C TYR A 62 -5.66 4.47 -11.67
N TYR A 63 -4.52 4.71 -11.03
CA TYR A 63 -3.40 5.46 -11.58
C TYR A 63 -2.28 4.58 -12.09
N MET A 64 -2.45 3.27 -11.99
CA MET A 64 -1.55 2.25 -12.51
C MET A 64 -2.15 1.60 -13.75
N ASP A 65 -1.35 1.45 -14.80
CA ASP A 65 -1.73 0.68 -16.00
C ASP A 65 -1.31 -0.79 -15.84
N THR A 66 -1.94 -1.45 -14.87
CA THR A 66 -1.81 -2.87 -14.53
C THR A 66 -3.19 -3.41 -14.17
N TYR A 67 -3.30 -4.67 -13.81
CA TYR A 67 -4.55 -5.14 -13.18
C TYR A 67 -4.71 -4.54 -11.79
N GLY A 68 -5.95 -4.26 -11.42
CA GLY A 68 -6.26 -3.67 -10.13
C GLY A 68 -7.71 -3.93 -9.69
N MET A 69 -7.90 -3.94 -8.38
CA MET A 69 -9.21 -4.07 -7.74
C MET A 69 -9.33 -3.12 -6.56
N HIS A 70 -10.39 -2.32 -6.56
CA HIS A 70 -10.81 -1.55 -5.39
C HIS A 70 -11.78 -2.39 -4.56
N SER A 71 -11.44 -2.67 -3.31
CA SER A 71 -12.22 -3.58 -2.47
C SER A 71 -12.99 -2.86 -1.35
N ILE A 72 -13.34 -3.56 -0.30
CA ILE A 72 -14.06 -3.05 0.86
C ILE A 72 -13.08 -2.62 1.94
N HIS A 73 -13.48 -1.66 2.77
CA HIS A 73 -12.69 -1.06 3.85
C HIS A 73 -12.05 -2.13 4.76
N GLY A 74 -10.72 -2.11 4.82
CA GLY A 74 -9.91 -3.02 5.61
C GLY A 74 -9.88 -4.47 5.12
N ARG A 75 -10.34 -4.77 3.91
CA ARG A 75 -10.45 -6.17 3.40
C ARG A 75 -9.46 -6.51 2.29
N ALA A 76 -8.69 -5.53 1.82
CA ALA A 76 -7.70 -5.75 0.75
C ALA A 76 -6.74 -6.93 1.03
N PRO A 77 -6.18 -7.10 2.24
CA PRO A 77 -5.28 -8.23 2.52
C PRO A 77 -5.95 -9.60 2.37
N ALA A 78 -7.23 -9.72 2.72
CA ALA A 78 -7.97 -10.98 2.59
C ALA A 78 -8.23 -11.33 1.12
N ILE A 79 -8.61 -10.34 0.30
CA ILE A 79 -8.84 -10.51 -1.13
C ILE A 79 -7.51 -10.80 -1.84
N ALA A 80 -6.46 -10.06 -1.53
CA ALA A 80 -5.12 -10.28 -2.06
C ALA A 80 -4.58 -11.68 -1.78
N THR A 81 -4.84 -12.20 -0.57
CA THR A 81 -4.53 -13.59 -0.21
C THR A 81 -5.22 -14.56 -1.15
N GLY A 82 -6.51 -14.36 -1.44
CA GLY A 82 -7.26 -15.20 -2.38
C GLY A 82 -6.66 -15.15 -3.79
N VAL A 83 -6.34 -13.95 -4.29
CA VAL A 83 -5.71 -13.77 -5.61
C VAL A 83 -4.38 -14.50 -5.69
N LYS A 84 -3.49 -14.31 -4.69
CA LYS A 84 -2.17 -14.95 -4.67
C LYS A 84 -2.26 -16.47 -4.58
N LEU A 85 -3.21 -17.01 -3.82
CA LEU A 85 -3.40 -18.45 -3.70
C LEU A 85 -3.97 -19.10 -4.97
N THR A 86 -4.77 -18.36 -5.75
CA THR A 86 -5.32 -18.88 -7.02
C THR A 86 -4.34 -18.76 -8.18
N ASN A 87 -3.44 -17.78 -8.14
CA ASN A 87 -2.35 -17.64 -9.11
C ASN A 87 -1.06 -17.20 -8.40
N PRO A 88 -0.22 -18.14 -7.97
CA PRO A 88 1.01 -17.85 -7.21
C PRO A 88 2.08 -17.06 -7.99
N GLU A 89 2.01 -17.03 -9.31
CA GLU A 89 2.99 -16.34 -10.17
C GLU A 89 2.78 -14.81 -10.20
N LEU A 90 1.61 -14.33 -9.78
CA LEU A 90 1.31 -12.91 -9.79
C LEU A 90 2.14 -12.14 -8.76
N SER A 91 2.60 -10.96 -9.14
CA SER A 91 3.09 -9.92 -8.24
C SER A 91 1.89 -9.18 -7.65
N VAL A 92 1.55 -9.49 -6.40
CA VAL A 92 0.33 -9.00 -5.74
C VAL A 92 0.69 -7.93 -4.70
N TRP A 93 0.11 -6.74 -4.87
CA TRP A 93 0.34 -5.58 -4.02
C TRP A 93 -0.96 -5.13 -3.36
N VAL A 94 -0.95 -5.03 -2.04
CA VAL A 94 -2.02 -4.45 -1.24
C VAL A 94 -1.73 -2.97 -1.02
N ILE A 95 -2.71 -2.12 -1.34
CA ILE A 95 -2.66 -0.69 -1.09
C ILE A 95 -3.67 -0.36 0.00
N THR A 96 -3.19 0.20 1.10
CA THR A 96 -4.02 0.50 2.27
C THR A 96 -3.54 1.76 2.99
N GLY A 97 -4.43 2.42 3.71
CA GLY A 97 -4.08 3.52 4.61
C GLY A 97 -4.01 3.03 6.07
N ASP A 98 -3.50 3.86 6.94
CA ASP A 98 -3.43 3.59 8.39
C ASP A 98 -4.79 3.30 9.01
N GLY A 99 -5.79 4.12 8.68
CA GLY A 99 -7.17 3.91 9.12
C GLY A 99 -7.82 2.66 8.51
N ASP A 100 -7.54 2.41 7.25
CA ASP A 100 -8.05 1.23 6.52
C ASP A 100 -7.45 -0.06 7.08
N SER A 101 -6.13 -0.07 7.28
CA SER A 101 -5.38 -1.27 7.69
C SER A 101 -5.48 -1.56 9.19
N MET A 102 -5.34 -0.53 10.06
CA MET A 102 -5.15 -0.74 11.50
C MET A 102 -6.40 -0.47 12.34
N ALA A 103 -7.47 0.12 11.77
CA ALA A 103 -8.77 0.17 12.40
C ALA A 103 -9.59 -1.07 12.04
N ILE A 104 -10.53 -0.95 11.10
CA ILE A 104 -11.41 -2.06 10.70
C ILE A 104 -10.65 -3.23 10.07
N GLY A 105 -9.49 -2.97 9.46
CA GLY A 105 -8.63 -3.97 8.83
C GLY A 105 -7.65 -4.69 9.76
N GLY A 106 -7.54 -4.28 11.03
CA GLY A 106 -6.48 -4.75 11.93
C GLY A 106 -6.34 -6.27 12.03
N ASN A 107 -7.47 -6.97 12.09
CA ASN A 107 -7.47 -8.44 12.11
C ASN A 107 -6.88 -9.03 10.82
N HIS A 108 -7.23 -8.49 9.64
CA HIS A 108 -6.72 -8.98 8.38
C HIS A 108 -5.24 -8.64 8.20
N PHE A 109 -4.81 -7.47 8.66
CA PHE A 109 -3.40 -7.07 8.66
C PHE A 109 -2.54 -8.02 9.50
N ILE A 110 -2.93 -8.28 10.74
CA ILE A 110 -2.21 -9.22 11.63
C ILE A 110 -2.15 -10.63 11.01
N HIS A 111 -3.26 -11.13 10.48
CA HIS A 111 -3.32 -12.49 9.96
C HIS A 111 -2.59 -12.69 8.64
N VAL A 112 -2.52 -11.71 7.73
CA VAL A 112 -1.72 -11.82 6.51
C VAL A 112 -0.23 -11.89 6.83
N LEU A 113 0.24 -11.03 7.75
CA LEU A 113 1.63 -11.04 8.22
C LEU A 113 2.00 -12.37 8.87
N ARG A 114 1.17 -12.83 9.82
CA ARG A 114 1.38 -14.10 10.52
C ARG A 114 1.42 -15.30 9.57
N ARG A 115 0.58 -15.30 8.52
CA ARG A 115 0.56 -16.37 7.52
C ARG A 115 1.72 -16.30 6.54
N ASN A 116 2.36 -15.15 6.46
CA ASN A 116 3.50 -14.88 5.58
C ASN A 116 3.21 -15.27 4.11
N ILE A 117 2.04 -14.90 3.62
CA ILE A 117 1.65 -15.09 2.22
C ILE A 117 2.56 -14.24 1.33
N ASP A 118 3.01 -14.77 0.20
CA ASP A 118 3.89 -14.08 -0.75
C ASP A 118 3.15 -12.94 -1.47
N LEU A 119 3.00 -11.81 -0.79
CA LEU A 119 2.40 -10.57 -1.29
C LEU A 119 2.99 -9.34 -0.57
N ASN A 120 2.86 -8.19 -1.20
CA ASN A 120 3.44 -6.95 -0.72
C ASN A 120 2.36 -6.01 -0.18
N ILE A 121 2.61 -5.30 0.92
CA ILE A 121 1.66 -4.35 1.51
C ILE A 121 2.31 -2.97 1.58
N ILE A 122 1.71 -1.99 0.91
CA ILE A 122 2.08 -0.59 1.07
C ILE A 122 1.04 0.08 1.97
N LEU A 123 1.46 0.40 3.20
CA LEU A 123 0.67 1.12 4.17
C LEU A 123 1.03 2.61 4.15
N PHE A 124 0.10 3.43 3.69
CA PHE A 124 0.21 4.88 3.66
C PHE A 124 -0.19 5.43 5.03
N ASN A 125 0.76 5.98 5.76
CA ASN A 125 0.51 6.52 7.09
C ASN A 125 0.50 8.05 7.08
N ASN A 126 -0.67 8.64 7.02
CA ASN A 126 -0.88 10.09 7.06
C ASN A 126 -1.53 10.58 8.37
N GLU A 127 -1.75 9.69 9.34
CA GLU A 127 -2.28 9.96 10.66
C GLU A 127 -3.69 10.60 10.67
N ILE A 128 -4.50 10.35 9.60
CA ILE A 128 -5.83 10.93 9.48
C ILE A 128 -6.69 10.16 8.46
N TYR A 129 -8.00 10.11 8.66
CA TYR A 129 -8.94 9.76 7.58
C TYR A 129 -9.13 10.95 6.65
N GLY A 130 -8.27 11.09 5.64
CA GLY A 130 -8.26 12.24 4.73
C GLY A 130 -9.47 12.28 3.79
N LEU A 131 -9.85 11.14 3.20
CA LEU A 131 -10.95 11.04 2.24
C LEU A 131 -12.29 11.53 2.81
N THR A 132 -12.55 11.25 4.08
CA THR A 132 -13.76 11.63 4.82
C THR A 132 -13.66 13.00 5.51
N LYS A 133 -12.64 13.78 5.16
CA LYS A 133 -12.42 15.18 5.56
C LYS A 133 -11.90 15.36 7.01
N GLY A 134 -11.15 14.40 7.53
CA GLY A 134 -10.27 14.63 8.66
C GLY A 134 -10.75 14.12 10.02
N GLN A 135 -11.20 12.87 10.11
CA GLN A 135 -11.34 12.18 11.40
C GLN A 135 -9.97 11.68 11.86
N PHE A 136 -9.79 11.52 13.19
CA PHE A 136 -8.57 10.90 13.69
C PHE A 136 -8.53 9.41 13.30
N SER A 137 -7.34 8.95 12.94
CA SER A 137 -7.03 7.55 12.59
C SER A 137 -6.37 6.84 13.77
N PRO A 138 -6.15 5.52 13.70
CA PRO A 138 -5.43 4.80 14.76
C PRO A 138 -4.01 5.29 15.03
N THR A 139 -3.40 6.01 14.09
CA THR A 139 -2.04 6.56 14.23
C THR A 139 -2.02 8.05 14.58
N SER A 140 -3.18 8.69 14.68
CA SER A 140 -3.27 10.11 15.08
C SER A 140 -2.73 10.35 16.49
N LEU A 141 -1.99 11.43 16.66
CA LEU A 141 -1.36 11.77 17.94
C LEU A 141 -2.41 12.12 19.02
N VAL A 142 -2.07 11.86 20.28
CA VAL A 142 -2.87 12.31 21.42
C VAL A 142 -2.97 13.84 21.41
N GLY A 143 -4.16 14.34 21.62
CA GLY A 143 -4.46 15.78 21.61
C GLY A 143 -4.75 16.36 20.22
N GLN A 144 -4.55 15.61 19.13
CA GLN A 144 -4.87 16.06 17.78
C GLN A 144 -6.37 16.37 17.65
N LYS A 145 -6.70 17.60 17.32
CA LYS A 145 -8.08 18.06 17.14
C LYS A 145 -8.55 17.84 15.71
N THR A 146 -9.73 17.30 15.57
CA THR A 146 -10.42 17.11 14.30
C THR A 146 -11.89 17.54 14.42
N LYS A 147 -12.61 17.58 13.29
CA LYS A 147 -14.04 17.93 13.30
C LYS A 147 -14.88 16.98 14.16
N SER A 148 -14.53 15.70 14.20
CA SER A 148 -15.21 14.69 15.01
C SER A 148 -14.66 14.56 16.44
N SER A 149 -13.53 15.20 16.73
CA SER A 149 -12.87 15.18 18.05
C SER A 149 -12.39 16.59 18.40
N PRO A 150 -13.31 17.53 18.69
CA PRO A 150 -12.97 18.95 18.90
C PRO A 150 -12.14 19.16 20.19
N TYR A 151 -12.22 18.24 21.15
CA TYR A 151 -11.44 18.27 22.39
C TYR A 151 -10.08 17.57 22.27
N GLY A 152 -9.78 16.96 21.11
CA GLY A 152 -8.57 16.20 20.85
C GLY A 152 -8.76 14.69 20.97
N ASN A 153 -7.89 13.96 20.26
CA ASN A 153 -7.81 12.50 20.40
C ASN A 153 -7.23 12.13 21.78
N THR A 154 -7.86 11.19 22.47
CA THR A 154 -7.40 10.69 23.78
C THR A 154 -6.73 9.33 23.70
N GLN A 155 -6.77 8.68 22.53
CA GLN A 155 -6.22 7.35 22.34
C GLN A 155 -4.75 7.42 21.96
N PRO A 156 -3.87 6.58 22.52
CA PRO A 156 -2.49 6.48 22.09
C PRO A 156 -2.42 5.93 20.66
N PRO A 157 -1.52 6.46 19.81
CA PRO A 157 -1.39 6.02 18.43
C PRO A 157 -0.82 4.60 18.34
N PHE A 158 -1.30 3.82 17.38
CA PHE A 158 -0.65 2.58 16.99
C PHE A 158 0.67 2.88 16.24
N SER A 159 1.67 2.07 16.53
CA SER A 159 2.87 1.96 15.68
C SER A 159 2.69 0.80 14.71
N ALA A 160 2.65 1.11 13.41
CA ALA A 160 2.51 0.08 12.37
C ALA A 160 3.66 -0.94 12.42
N GLY A 161 4.89 -0.47 12.72
CA GLY A 161 6.07 -1.35 12.84
C GLY A 161 5.98 -2.29 14.04
N GLU A 162 5.59 -1.78 15.21
CA GLU A 162 5.41 -2.62 16.41
C GLU A 162 4.31 -3.65 16.22
N LEU A 163 3.20 -3.25 15.58
CA LEU A 163 2.11 -4.17 15.27
C LEU A 163 2.56 -5.25 14.28
N ALA A 164 3.32 -4.87 13.25
CA ALA A 164 3.87 -5.80 12.28
C ALA A 164 4.85 -6.79 12.93
N LEU A 165 5.76 -6.30 13.76
CA LEU A 165 6.70 -7.15 14.52
C LEU A 165 5.96 -8.08 15.50
N GLY A 166 4.95 -7.58 16.21
CA GLY A 166 4.11 -8.38 17.08
C GLY A 166 3.32 -9.46 16.33
N ALA A 167 2.96 -9.21 15.08
CA ALA A 167 2.34 -10.18 14.17
C ALA A 167 3.36 -11.11 13.48
N GLN A 168 4.64 -11.05 13.87
CA GLN A 168 5.75 -11.85 13.33
C GLN A 168 6.06 -11.57 11.86
N ALA A 169 5.90 -10.32 11.40
CA ALA A 169 6.37 -9.91 10.09
C ALA A 169 7.87 -10.20 9.93
N ARG A 170 8.25 -10.73 8.76
CA ARG A 170 9.64 -11.09 8.45
C ARG A 170 10.33 -10.06 7.58
N PHE A 171 9.57 -9.20 6.95
CA PHE A 171 10.03 -8.03 6.24
C PHE A 171 9.21 -6.83 6.71
N PHE A 172 9.86 -5.73 7.02
CA PHE A 172 9.22 -4.46 7.33
C PHE A 172 10.18 -3.32 6.97
N GLY A 173 9.68 -2.36 6.22
CA GLY A 173 10.40 -1.15 5.89
C GLY A 173 9.54 0.09 6.15
N ARG A 174 10.14 1.15 6.65
CA ARG A 174 9.51 2.46 6.82
C ARG A 174 10.31 3.52 6.09
N ILE A 175 9.64 4.26 5.22
CA ILE A 175 10.29 5.28 4.40
C ILE A 175 9.46 6.56 4.38
N SER A 176 10.12 7.69 4.19
CA SER A 176 9.49 9.00 4.05
C SER A 176 9.35 9.39 2.57
N GLY A 177 8.32 10.17 2.23
CA GLY A 177 8.15 10.77 0.91
C GLY A 177 9.33 11.64 0.44
N ASN A 178 10.19 12.06 1.37
CA ASN A 178 11.38 12.87 1.04
C ASN A 178 12.54 12.07 0.42
N THR A 179 12.45 10.74 0.38
CA THR A 179 13.52 9.85 -0.10
C THR A 179 13.02 8.91 -1.21
N PRO A 180 12.65 9.45 -2.40
CA PRO A 180 12.02 8.68 -3.46
C PRO A 180 12.92 7.58 -4.06
N LYS A 181 14.25 7.72 -3.99
CA LYS A 181 15.18 6.69 -4.48
C LYS A 181 15.17 5.46 -3.57
N GLU A 182 15.27 5.69 -2.27
CA GLU A 182 15.19 4.64 -1.26
C GLU A 182 13.79 3.98 -1.28
N MET A 183 12.74 4.76 -1.55
CA MET A 183 11.39 4.24 -1.73
C MET A 183 11.28 3.30 -2.93
N THR A 184 11.89 3.66 -4.06
CA THR A 184 11.96 2.76 -5.22
C THR A 184 12.71 1.49 -4.86
N GLN A 185 13.84 1.59 -4.16
CA GLN A 185 14.65 0.43 -3.78
C GLN A 185 13.91 -0.50 -2.81
N ILE A 186 13.20 0.04 -1.81
CA ILE A 186 12.48 -0.81 -0.86
C ILE A 186 11.34 -1.59 -1.52
N PHE A 187 10.69 -1.04 -2.56
CA PHE A 187 9.69 -1.77 -3.34
C PHE A 187 10.33 -2.93 -4.11
N ILE A 188 11.52 -2.73 -4.68
CA ILE A 188 12.28 -3.79 -5.35
C ILE A 188 12.68 -4.88 -4.36
N ASP A 189 13.11 -4.50 -3.16
CA ASP A 189 13.50 -5.45 -2.12
C ASP A 189 12.29 -6.22 -1.56
N ALA A 190 11.15 -5.54 -1.44
CA ALA A 190 9.89 -6.15 -1.05
C ALA A 190 9.45 -7.25 -2.03
N GLU A 191 9.49 -6.97 -3.34
CA GLU A 191 9.13 -7.95 -4.38
C GLU A 191 10.06 -9.18 -4.39
N LYS A 192 11.34 -8.98 -4.08
CA LYS A 192 12.31 -10.08 -3.98
C LYS A 192 12.10 -10.98 -2.76
N PHE A 193 11.53 -10.43 -1.70
CA PHE A 193 11.26 -11.17 -0.48
C PHE A 193 10.14 -12.19 -0.73
N LYS A 194 10.36 -13.44 -0.32
CA LYS A 194 9.34 -14.50 -0.46
C LYS A 194 8.56 -14.65 0.84
N GLY A 195 7.40 -14.01 0.86
CA GLY A 195 6.51 -13.88 1.99
C GLY A 195 5.83 -12.52 1.99
N THR A 196 5.16 -12.17 3.11
CA THR A 196 4.52 -10.85 3.24
C THR A 196 5.55 -9.79 3.61
N SER A 197 5.71 -8.82 2.71
CA SER A 197 6.54 -7.63 2.92
C SER A 197 5.70 -6.42 3.27
#